data_02e9615a3e845f8fcdc9937e5f8ee5fd
#
_entry.id   02e9615a3e845f8fcdc9937e5f8ee5fd
#
_cell.length_a   1.000
_cell.length_b   1.000
_cell.length_c   1.000
_cell.angle_alpha   90.00
_cell.angle_beta   90.00
_cell.angle_gamma   90.00
#
_symmetry.space_group_name_H-M   'P 1'
#
loop_
_entity.id
_entity.type
_entity.pdbx_description
1 polymer ?
#
loop_
_entity_poly.entity_id
_entity_poly.type
_entity_poly.pdbx_seq_one_letter_code
_entity_poly.pdbx_strand_id
1 'polypeptide(L)'
;MMRPLEGIRVLDFSTLLPGPMATLVLAEAGAEVIKIERPGRGDEMRSYVPKFGDDSVNFALLNRGKRSIALDLKQPDAVARLRPLIESADIVIEQFRPGVMARLGLGYDALAAINPRLIYCAITGYGQTGP
;
A
#
# COMPACT_ATOMS: atom_id res chain seq x y z
N MET A 1 -14.42 -11.40 19.80
CA MET A 1 -13.09 -11.04 20.35
C MET A 1 -12.55 -9.86 19.56
N MET A 2 -12.14 -8.81 20.22
CA MET A 2 -11.50 -7.65 19.60
C MET A 2 -10.13 -8.05 19.05
N ARG A 3 -9.86 -7.70 17.81
CA ARG A 3 -8.53 -7.91 17.22
C ARG A 3 -7.60 -6.75 17.59
N PRO A 4 -6.28 -6.97 17.74
CA PRO A 4 -5.35 -5.95 18.21
C PRO A 4 -5.35 -4.65 17.39
N LEU A 5 -5.58 -4.74 16.08
CA LEU A 5 -5.58 -3.59 15.16
C LEU A 5 -6.97 -3.28 14.59
N GLU A 6 -8.04 -3.71 15.27
CA GLU A 6 -9.40 -3.36 14.87
C GLU A 6 -9.60 -1.85 14.90
N GLY A 7 -10.13 -1.30 13.81
CA GLY A 7 -10.30 0.15 13.62
C GLY A 7 -9.11 0.89 13.02
N ILE A 8 -7.97 0.23 12.86
CA ILE A 8 -6.80 0.80 12.19
C ILE A 8 -6.93 0.64 10.68
N ARG A 9 -6.69 1.71 9.92
CA ARG A 9 -6.71 1.72 8.46
C ARG A 9 -5.31 1.90 7.88
N VAL A 10 -4.93 1.01 6.97
CA VAL A 10 -3.64 0.99 6.28
C VAL A 10 -3.85 1.22 4.79
N LEU A 11 -3.14 2.18 4.21
CA LEU A 11 -3.02 2.33 2.76
C LEU A 11 -1.73 1.65 2.31
N ASP A 12 -1.86 0.64 1.48
CA ASP A 12 -0.77 -0.21 1.01
C ASP A 12 -0.46 0.11 -0.46
N PHE A 13 0.64 0.83 -0.70
CA PHE A 13 1.16 1.13 -2.05
C PHE A 13 2.22 0.13 -2.50
N SER A 14 2.47 -0.91 -1.72
CA SER A 14 3.53 -1.88 -1.98
C SER A 14 3.12 -2.95 -3.00
N THR A 15 4.11 -3.60 -3.58
CA THR A 15 3.94 -4.68 -4.55
C THR A 15 4.84 -5.86 -4.21
N LEU A 16 4.61 -6.98 -4.87
CA LEU A 16 5.41 -8.21 -4.76
C LEU A 16 5.39 -8.80 -3.34
N LEU A 17 6.53 -8.83 -2.63
CA LEU A 17 6.67 -9.62 -1.41
C LEU A 17 6.79 -8.80 -0.11
N PRO A 18 7.79 -7.91 0.09
CA PRO A 18 8.06 -7.41 1.44
C PRO A 18 6.94 -6.55 2.01
N GLY A 19 6.47 -5.59 1.25
CA GLY A 19 5.35 -4.74 1.67
C GLY A 19 4.04 -5.49 1.80
N PRO A 20 3.62 -6.28 0.80
CA PRO A 20 2.40 -7.07 0.90
C PRO A 20 2.39 -8.07 2.06
N MET A 21 3.53 -8.67 2.40
CA MET A 21 3.64 -9.54 3.56
C MET A 21 3.49 -8.76 4.87
N ALA A 22 4.12 -7.59 4.97
CA ALA A 22 3.97 -6.74 6.15
C ALA A 22 2.51 -6.32 6.35
N THR A 23 1.85 -5.86 5.30
CA THR A 23 0.44 -5.43 5.38
C THR A 23 -0.52 -6.60 5.57
N LEU A 24 -0.16 -7.82 5.14
CA LEU A 24 -0.91 -9.03 5.47
C LEU A 24 -0.93 -9.29 6.97
N VAL A 25 0.22 -9.17 7.65
CA VAL A 25 0.30 -9.34 9.11
C VAL A 25 -0.61 -8.33 9.82
N LEU A 26 -0.64 -7.09 9.35
CA LEU A 26 -1.54 -6.06 9.88
C LEU A 26 -3.01 -6.41 9.63
N ALA A 27 -3.35 -6.89 8.44
CA ALA A 27 -4.72 -7.32 8.11
C ALA A 27 -5.17 -8.49 8.99
N GLU A 28 -4.32 -9.48 9.21
CA GLU A 28 -4.62 -10.62 10.09
C GLU A 28 -4.79 -10.20 11.55
N ALA A 29 -4.08 -9.16 11.98
CA ALA A 29 -4.26 -8.55 13.29
C ALA A 29 -5.52 -7.69 13.40
N GLY A 30 -6.28 -7.49 12.31
CA GLY A 30 -7.58 -6.83 12.31
C GLY A 30 -7.61 -5.46 11.62
N ALA A 31 -6.49 -4.97 11.09
CA ALA A 31 -6.48 -3.71 10.35
C ALA A 31 -7.28 -3.81 9.03
N GLU A 32 -7.94 -2.72 8.65
CA GLU A 32 -8.48 -2.56 7.30
C GLU A 32 -7.33 -2.16 6.37
N VAL A 33 -6.91 -3.06 5.50
CA VAL A 33 -5.86 -2.79 4.51
C VAL A 33 -6.48 -2.51 3.14
N ILE A 34 -6.18 -1.34 2.60
CA ILE A 34 -6.59 -0.92 1.26
C ILE A 34 -5.34 -0.86 0.38
N LYS A 35 -5.25 -1.78 -0.55
CA LYS A 35 -4.15 -1.87 -1.52
C LYS A 35 -4.44 -0.98 -2.71
N ILE A 36 -3.49 -0.08 -3.02
CA ILE A 36 -3.57 0.79 -4.18
C ILE A 36 -2.75 0.17 -5.30
N GLU A 37 -3.41 -0.17 -6.38
CA GLU A 37 -2.81 -0.85 -7.52
C GLU A 37 -2.89 -0.01 -8.78
N ARG A 38 -1.92 -0.18 -9.69
CA ARG A 38 -2.03 0.41 -11.03
C ARG A 38 -3.20 -0.23 -11.81
N PRO A 39 -3.90 0.51 -12.65
CA PRO A 39 -4.93 -0.06 -13.52
C PRO A 39 -4.40 -1.14 -14.46
N GLY A 40 -5.27 -2.06 -14.86
CA GLY A 40 -4.99 -3.14 -15.78
C GLY A 40 -4.24 -4.30 -15.13
N ARG A 41 -2.91 -4.23 -15.03
CA ARG A 41 -2.11 -5.35 -14.51
C ARG A 41 -2.12 -5.49 -13.00
N GLY A 42 -2.37 -4.42 -12.27
CA GLY A 42 -2.27 -4.41 -10.80
C GLY A 42 -0.84 -4.69 -10.31
N ASP A 43 -0.74 -5.36 -9.18
CA ASP A 43 0.52 -5.87 -8.63
C ASP A 43 1.10 -6.95 -9.55
N GLU A 44 2.41 -6.90 -9.79
CA GLU A 44 3.10 -7.87 -10.66
C GLU A 44 2.95 -9.31 -10.17
N MET A 45 2.80 -9.51 -8.86
CA MET A 45 2.56 -10.82 -8.25
C MET A 45 1.29 -11.49 -8.81
N ARG A 46 0.33 -10.75 -9.33
CA ARG A 46 -0.88 -11.29 -9.97
C ARG A 46 -0.57 -12.17 -11.19
N SER A 47 0.56 -11.93 -11.85
CA SER A 47 0.99 -12.70 -13.02
C SER A 47 1.83 -13.95 -12.68
N TYR A 48 2.26 -14.09 -11.42
CA TYR A 48 3.16 -15.16 -11.01
C TYR A 48 2.47 -16.54 -10.99
N VAL A 49 3.26 -17.56 -11.27
CA VAL A 49 2.86 -18.96 -11.12
C VAL A 49 3.35 -19.50 -9.76
N PRO A 50 2.72 -20.54 -9.19
CA PRO A 50 1.59 -21.28 -9.74
C PRO A 50 0.27 -20.49 -9.70
N LYS A 51 -0.66 -20.91 -10.55
CA LYS A 51 -1.99 -20.31 -10.62
C LYS A 51 -3.06 -21.29 -10.16
N PHE A 52 -4.14 -20.73 -9.60
CA PHE A 52 -5.38 -21.43 -9.37
C PHE A 52 -6.48 -20.71 -10.20
N GLY A 53 -6.86 -21.32 -11.31
CA GLY A 53 -7.63 -20.63 -12.34
C GLY A 53 -6.81 -19.46 -12.92
N ASP A 54 -7.38 -18.27 -12.97
CA ASP A 54 -6.71 -17.07 -13.47
C ASP A 54 -5.90 -16.33 -12.39
N ASP A 55 -6.06 -16.70 -11.13
CA ASP A 55 -5.43 -16.04 -10.00
C ASP A 55 -4.06 -16.64 -9.65
N SER A 56 -3.11 -15.77 -9.32
CA SER A 56 -1.82 -16.19 -8.76
C SER A 56 -2.00 -16.67 -7.33
N VAL A 57 -1.53 -17.87 -7.03
CA VAL A 57 -1.52 -18.42 -5.66
C VAL A 57 -0.72 -17.52 -4.72
N ASN A 58 0.43 -17.03 -5.16
CA ASN A 58 1.27 -16.14 -4.36
C ASN A 58 0.57 -14.81 -4.05
N PHE A 59 -0.10 -14.22 -5.05
CA PHE A 59 -0.87 -13.00 -4.82
C PHE A 59 -2.01 -13.23 -3.81
N ALA A 60 -2.76 -14.30 -3.97
CA ALA A 60 -3.88 -14.62 -3.08
C ALA A 60 -3.41 -14.85 -1.63
N LEU A 61 -2.30 -15.56 -1.45
CA LEU A 61 -1.71 -15.79 -0.12
C LEU A 61 -1.27 -14.49 0.57
N LEU A 62 -0.58 -13.59 -0.17
CA LEU A 62 0.00 -12.37 0.39
C LEU A 62 -1.03 -11.25 0.57
N ASN A 63 -2.15 -11.31 -0.14
CA ASN A 63 -3.10 -10.20 -0.16
C ASN A 63 -4.51 -10.58 0.33
N ARG A 64 -4.65 -11.75 0.95
CA ARG A 64 -5.93 -12.16 1.52
C ARG A 64 -6.43 -11.16 2.57
N GLY A 65 -7.71 -10.90 2.57
CA GLY A 65 -8.34 -9.99 3.52
C GLY A 65 -8.16 -8.50 3.21
N LYS A 66 -7.40 -8.13 2.18
CA LYS A 66 -7.25 -6.74 1.74
C LYS A 66 -8.34 -6.35 0.76
N ARG A 67 -8.69 -5.06 0.76
CA ARG A 67 -9.42 -4.42 -0.33
C ARG A 67 -8.44 -3.91 -1.37
N SER A 68 -8.85 -3.79 -2.62
CA SER A 68 -8.03 -3.24 -3.70
C SER A 68 -8.74 -2.11 -4.42
N ILE A 69 -7.97 -1.07 -4.74
CA ILE A 69 -8.40 0.07 -5.56
C ILE A 69 -7.42 0.20 -6.72
N ALA A 70 -7.94 0.26 -7.94
CA ALA A 70 -7.15 0.56 -9.12
C ALA A 70 -7.09 2.07 -9.36
N LEU A 71 -5.90 2.65 -9.26
CA LEU A 71 -5.66 4.07 -9.49
C LEU A 71 -4.29 4.29 -10.12
N ASP A 72 -4.25 5.04 -11.23
CA ASP A 72 -2.99 5.49 -11.81
C ASP A 72 -2.45 6.69 -11.03
N LEU A 73 -1.40 6.46 -10.25
CA LEU A 73 -0.79 7.47 -9.40
C LEU A 73 -0.08 8.58 -10.18
N LYS A 74 0.09 8.43 -11.49
CA LYS A 74 0.69 9.44 -12.38
C LYS A 74 -0.33 10.46 -12.89
N GLN A 75 -1.62 10.20 -12.69
CA GLN A 75 -2.66 11.15 -13.09
C GLN A 75 -2.61 12.40 -12.21
N PRO A 76 -2.83 13.60 -12.79
CA PRO A 76 -2.77 14.86 -12.03
C PRO A 76 -3.74 14.94 -10.85
N ASP A 77 -4.85 14.23 -10.92
CA ASP A 77 -5.90 14.20 -9.88
C ASP A 77 -5.75 13.05 -8.87
N ALA A 78 -4.70 12.22 -8.99
CA ALA A 78 -4.53 11.03 -8.16
C ALA A 78 -4.52 11.35 -6.66
N VAL A 79 -3.77 12.37 -6.24
CA VAL A 79 -3.70 12.81 -4.84
C VAL A 79 -5.07 13.29 -4.35
N ALA A 80 -5.78 14.08 -5.15
CA ALA A 80 -7.12 14.57 -4.82
C ALA A 80 -8.11 13.41 -4.64
N ARG A 81 -8.03 12.39 -5.50
CA ARG A 81 -8.88 11.19 -5.40
C ARG A 81 -8.56 10.33 -4.17
N LEU A 82 -7.31 10.28 -3.76
CA LEU A 82 -6.87 9.55 -2.57
C LEU A 82 -7.09 10.33 -1.27
N ARG A 83 -7.30 11.65 -1.35
CA ARG A 83 -7.39 12.51 -0.18
C ARG A 83 -8.32 12.00 0.92
N PRO A 84 -9.56 11.58 0.65
CA PRO A 84 -10.46 11.07 1.70
C PRO A 84 -9.91 9.83 2.41
N LEU A 85 -9.18 8.96 1.69
CA LEU A 85 -8.52 7.80 2.28
C LEU A 85 -7.32 8.21 3.13
N ILE A 86 -6.51 9.16 2.65
CA ILE A 86 -5.35 9.68 3.39
C ILE A 86 -5.79 10.35 4.71
N GLU A 87 -6.85 11.15 4.66
CA GLU A 87 -7.41 11.81 5.85
C GLU A 87 -7.88 10.82 6.91
N SER A 88 -8.35 9.65 6.51
CA SER A 88 -8.86 8.60 7.40
C SER A 88 -7.88 7.48 7.70
N ALA A 89 -6.71 7.48 7.08
CA ALA A 89 -5.69 6.46 7.29
C ALA A 89 -4.90 6.69 8.58
N ASP A 90 -4.47 5.60 9.19
CA ASP A 90 -3.54 5.61 10.31
C ASP A 90 -2.12 5.32 9.84
N ILE A 91 -1.98 4.47 8.83
CA ILE A 91 -0.68 4.01 8.33
C ILE A 91 -0.67 4.05 6.80
N VAL A 92 0.45 4.53 6.24
CA VAL A 92 0.81 4.36 4.81
C VAL A 92 2.06 3.50 4.74
N ILE A 93 2.03 2.50 3.86
CA ILE A 93 3.19 1.64 3.57
C ILE A 93 3.48 1.70 2.08
N GLU A 94 4.73 1.95 1.73
CA GLU A 94 5.22 1.99 0.36
C GLU A 94 6.60 1.34 0.27
N GLN A 95 6.98 0.90 -0.92
CA GLN A 95 8.30 0.31 -1.18
C GLN A 95 8.87 0.74 -2.53
N PHE A 96 8.49 1.92 -3.00
CA PHE A 96 9.08 2.49 -4.20
C PHE A 96 10.55 2.86 -3.97
N ARG A 97 11.28 3.05 -5.05
CA ARG A 97 12.63 3.62 -4.97
C ARG A 97 12.59 4.99 -4.29
N PRO A 98 13.64 5.35 -3.52
CA PRO A 98 13.71 6.66 -2.89
C PRO A 98 13.33 7.81 -3.84
N GLY A 99 12.52 8.75 -3.35
CA GLY A 99 12.05 9.90 -4.10
C GLY A 99 10.85 9.68 -5.03
N VAL A 100 10.45 8.44 -5.32
CA VAL A 100 9.29 8.20 -6.22
C VAL A 100 8.00 8.72 -5.64
N MET A 101 7.68 8.39 -4.38
CA MET A 101 6.47 8.87 -3.72
C MET A 101 6.43 10.40 -3.63
N ALA A 102 7.56 11.04 -3.35
CA ALA A 102 7.65 12.51 -3.32
C ALA A 102 7.31 13.12 -4.69
N ARG A 103 7.84 12.55 -5.79
CA ARG A 103 7.52 13.00 -7.16
C ARG A 103 6.06 12.82 -7.53
N LEU A 104 5.40 11.83 -6.94
CA LEU A 104 3.95 11.59 -7.12
C LEU A 104 3.08 12.49 -6.23
N GLY A 105 3.66 13.34 -5.38
CA GLY A 105 2.93 14.14 -4.42
C GLY A 105 2.39 13.35 -3.22
N LEU A 106 2.93 12.15 -2.99
CA LEU A 106 2.51 11.19 -1.97
C LEU A 106 3.63 10.90 -0.95
N GLY A 107 4.69 11.72 -0.94
CA GLY A 107 5.75 11.61 0.06
C GLY A 107 5.29 12.02 1.45
N TYR A 108 6.11 11.73 2.46
CA TYR A 108 5.78 11.97 3.87
C TYR A 108 5.29 13.40 4.14
N ASP A 109 6.03 14.41 3.70
CA ASP A 109 5.68 15.81 3.99
C ASP A 109 4.31 16.20 3.43
N ALA A 110 4.01 15.76 2.20
CA ALA A 110 2.73 16.02 1.55
C ALA A 110 1.58 15.32 2.28
N LEU A 111 1.76 14.07 2.67
CA LEU A 111 0.72 13.31 3.39
C LEU A 111 0.56 13.78 4.83
N ALA A 112 1.63 14.14 5.52
CA ALA A 112 1.59 14.70 6.87
C ALA A 112 0.87 16.05 6.91
N ALA A 113 0.96 16.85 5.84
CA ALA A 113 0.20 18.08 5.71
C ALA A 113 -1.32 17.83 5.62
N ILE A 114 -1.73 16.71 5.05
CA ILE A 114 -3.14 16.29 4.98
C ILE A 114 -3.59 15.65 6.29
N ASN A 115 -2.77 14.77 6.84
CA ASN A 115 -3.06 14.01 8.06
C ASN A 115 -1.81 13.94 8.95
N PRO A 116 -1.67 14.86 9.94
CA PRO A 116 -0.48 14.93 10.78
C PRO A 116 -0.31 13.74 11.74
N ARG A 117 -1.33 12.91 11.91
CA ARG A 117 -1.25 11.68 12.73
C ARG A 117 -0.74 10.46 11.97
N LEU A 118 -0.53 10.60 10.66
CA LEU A 118 -0.20 9.48 9.79
C LEU A 118 1.17 8.89 10.12
N ILE A 119 1.22 7.57 10.26
CA ILE A 119 2.46 6.81 10.32
C ILE A 119 2.86 6.44 8.90
N TYR A 120 4.03 6.87 8.47
CA TYR A 120 4.54 6.62 7.12
C TYR A 120 5.70 5.63 7.17
N CYS A 121 5.52 4.46 6.56
CA CYS A 121 6.52 3.40 6.48
C CYS A 121 7.04 3.25 5.04
N ALA A 122 8.29 3.63 4.83
CA ALA A 122 8.99 3.44 3.55
C ALA A 122 9.93 2.23 3.64
N ILE A 123 9.65 1.20 2.86
CA ILE A 123 10.48 -0.01 2.81
C ILE A 123 11.49 0.16 1.67
N THR A 124 12.77 0.10 2.01
CA THR A 124 13.87 0.19 1.04
C THR A 124 14.89 -0.90 1.29
N GLY A 125 15.68 -1.23 0.26
CA GLY A 125 16.78 -2.18 0.41
C GLY A 125 17.99 -1.59 1.14
N TYR A 126 18.23 -0.28 1.00
CA TYR A 126 19.46 0.37 1.47
C TYR A 126 19.24 1.71 2.17
N GLY A 127 17.99 2.04 2.53
CA GLY A 127 17.63 3.32 3.15
C GLY A 127 17.25 4.41 2.13
N GLN A 128 17.00 5.61 2.65
CA GLN A 128 16.57 6.77 1.85
C GLN A 128 17.74 7.66 1.41
N THR A 129 18.91 7.49 2.02
CA THR A 129 20.13 8.28 1.77
C THR A 129 21.31 7.34 1.56
N GLY A 130 22.33 7.83 0.90
CA GLY A 130 23.55 7.08 0.64
C GLY A 130 23.93 7.06 -0.84
N PRO A 131 25.08 6.46 -1.18
CA PRO A 131 25.55 6.37 -2.54
C PRO A 131 24.68 5.48 -3.42
#